data_cc9736c80f1de8619b1cafbe4cbec135
#
_entry.id   cc9736c80f1de8619b1cafbe4cbec135
#
_cell.length_a   1.000
_cell.length_b   1.000
_cell.length_c   1.000
_cell.angle_alpha   90.00
_cell.angle_beta   90.00
_cell.angle_gamma   90.00
#
_symmetry.space_group_name_H-M   'P 1'
#
loop_
_entity.id
_entity.type
_entity.pdbx_description
1 polymer ?
#
loop_
_entity_poly.entity_id
_entity_poly.type
_entity_poly.pdbx_seq_one_letter_code
_entity_poly.pdbx_strand_id
1 'polypeptide(L)'
;MEAESGLQAFLEEVDERLSSDESTCEVVQDTLVDLFGDRDAYERWQEGEEVTPAERVRLQGYDPCNSTLESEYYAEKDEERYRRSKHLQWLWRQFDATPMADNVEFALRFRQMLANHLFEEAGENLRIFKGVSFSYGHNITVGDNTIIHDDVHLDDRGKLTIGSRVSISDDAHIYSHDHDVVDQTEVRNFHTVIEDDVRITYDAMIRAGTHVGENAIVGARSNVQGDVPAHHIVVGAPAKSVKIKPGYEDEAEDIGDGRLESHQDEREIPYDLPEDLDVFDEFQRDIDGPIHPHKRP
;
A
#
# COMPACT_ATOMS: atom_id res chain seq x y z
N MET A 1 30.69 7.54 9.27
CA MET A 1 31.48 6.48 8.62
C MET A 1 31.25 5.10 9.23
N GLU A 2 31.60 4.78 10.50
CA GLU A 2 31.37 3.45 11.06
C GLU A 2 29.88 3.11 11.26
N ALA A 3 29.07 4.04 11.77
CA ALA A 3 27.63 3.83 11.93
C ALA A 3 26.91 3.71 10.58
N GLU A 4 27.30 4.49 9.60
CA GLU A 4 26.79 4.45 8.24
C GLU A 4 27.14 3.12 7.53
N SER A 5 28.31 2.54 7.79
CA SER A 5 28.69 1.23 7.29
C SER A 5 27.84 0.11 7.91
N GLY A 6 27.46 0.22 9.18
CA GLY A 6 26.62 -0.77 9.86
C GLY A 6 25.18 -0.78 9.33
N LEU A 7 24.58 0.40 9.12
CA LEU A 7 23.24 0.52 8.55
C LEU A 7 23.18 0.00 7.11
N GLN A 8 24.21 0.30 6.32
CA GLN A 8 24.31 -0.19 4.95
C GLN A 8 24.47 -1.72 4.91
N ALA A 9 25.35 -2.29 5.75
CA ALA A 9 25.55 -3.73 5.83
C ALA A 9 24.27 -4.47 6.22
N PHE A 10 23.48 -3.92 7.14
CA PHE A 10 22.19 -4.50 7.51
C PHE A 10 21.19 -4.50 6.34
N LEU A 11 21.11 -3.40 5.59
CA LEU A 11 20.26 -3.32 4.40
C LEU A 11 20.66 -4.37 3.35
N GLU A 12 21.95 -4.47 3.07
CA GLU A 12 22.49 -5.41 2.09
C GLU A 12 22.23 -6.87 2.50
N GLU A 13 22.41 -7.19 3.78
CA GLU A 13 22.12 -8.52 4.31
C GLU A 13 20.65 -8.91 4.15
N VAL A 14 19.72 -8.02 4.52
CA VAL A 14 18.29 -8.29 4.39
C VAL A 14 17.89 -8.43 2.93
N ASP A 15 18.40 -7.55 2.04
CA ASP A 15 18.14 -7.58 0.60
C ASP A 15 18.65 -8.86 -0.07
N GLU A 16 19.87 -9.28 0.24
CA GLU A 16 20.46 -10.53 -0.24
C GLU A 16 19.64 -11.74 0.19
N ARG A 17 19.22 -11.80 1.45
CA ARG A 17 18.40 -12.89 1.99
C ARG A 17 17.01 -12.94 1.34
N LEU A 18 16.35 -11.80 1.15
CA LEU A 18 15.06 -11.71 0.46
C LEU A 18 15.15 -12.09 -1.02
N SER A 19 16.32 -11.91 -1.63
CA SER A 19 16.62 -12.28 -3.03
C SER A 19 17.03 -13.74 -3.20
N SER A 20 17.32 -14.46 -2.12
CA SER A 20 17.75 -15.86 -2.12
C SER A 20 16.56 -16.83 -2.13
N ASP A 21 16.85 -18.14 -2.09
CA ASP A 21 15.85 -19.21 -1.93
C ASP A 21 15.44 -19.41 -0.46
N GLU A 22 15.87 -18.55 0.47
CA GLU A 22 15.51 -18.59 1.88
C GLU A 22 14.01 -18.30 2.06
N SER A 23 13.41 -18.89 3.08
CA SER A 23 11.99 -18.64 3.38
C SER A 23 11.76 -17.17 3.75
N THR A 24 10.92 -16.47 3.00
CA THR A 24 10.57 -15.08 3.30
C THR A 24 10.01 -14.92 4.73
N CYS A 25 9.30 -15.96 5.26
CA CYS A 25 8.82 -15.98 6.62
C CYS A 25 9.99 -15.92 7.62
N GLU A 26 11.02 -16.73 7.40
CA GLU A 26 12.21 -16.79 8.28
C GLU A 26 13.03 -15.51 8.21
N VAL A 27 13.26 -14.97 7.00
CA VAL A 27 13.96 -13.69 6.80
C VAL A 27 13.26 -12.55 7.53
N VAL A 28 11.93 -12.46 7.41
CA VAL A 28 11.13 -11.43 8.07
C VAL A 28 11.19 -11.57 9.59
N GLN A 29 11.02 -12.78 10.11
CA GLN A 29 11.09 -13.02 11.54
C GLN A 29 12.45 -12.63 12.12
N ASP A 30 13.54 -13.07 11.49
CA ASP A 30 14.91 -12.76 11.88
C ASP A 30 15.19 -11.25 11.86
N THR A 31 14.78 -10.58 10.76
CA THR A 31 14.93 -9.13 10.62
C THR A 31 14.22 -8.38 11.75
N LEU A 32 13.01 -8.80 12.12
CA LEU A 32 12.25 -8.17 13.20
C LEU A 32 12.90 -8.45 14.58
N VAL A 33 13.40 -9.66 14.81
CA VAL A 33 14.17 -10.00 16.02
C VAL A 33 15.34 -9.04 16.21
N ASP A 34 16.08 -8.75 15.13
CA ASP A 34 17.23 -7.84 15.19
C ASP A 34 16.81 -6.37 15.36
N LEU A 35 15.79 -5.92 14.62
CA LEU A 35 15.29 -4.55 14.71
C LEU A 35 14.74 -4.19 16.09
N PHE A 36 14.15 -5.17 16.78
CA PHE A 36 13.63 -5.00 18.13
C PHE A 36 14.65 -5.36 19.24
N GLY A 37 15.81 -5.92 18.87
CA GLY A 37 16.90 -6.24 19.81
C GLY A 37 16.63 -7.45 20.70
N ASP A 38 15.82 -8.39 20.23
CA ASP A 38 15.42 -9.60 20.99
C ASP A 38 16.23 -10.87 20.60
N ARG A 39 17.40 -10.73 19.96
CA ARG A 39 18.22 -11.83 19.46
C ARG A 39 18.56 -12.84 20.54
N ASP A 40 19.02 -12.42 21.72
CA ASP A 40 19.35 -13.29 22.84
C ASP A 40 18.15 -14.12 23.33
N ALA A 41 16.96 -13.51 23.39
CA ALA A 41 15.74 -14.21 23.78
C ALA A 41 15.29 -15.19 22.70
N TYR A 42 15.45 -14.83 21.44
CA TYR A 42 15.12 -15.68 20.29
C TYR A 42 16.00 -16.92 20.24
N GLU A 43 17.33 -16.79 20.40
CA GLU A 43 18.27 -17.89 20.42
C GLU A 43 17.98 -18.88 21.56
N ARG A 44 17.76 -18.39 22.79
CA ARG A 44 17.35 -19.23 23.93
C ARG A 44 16.06 -20.01 23.64
N TRP A 45 15.09 -19.32 23.01
CA TRP A 45 13.83 -19.97 22.64
C TRP A 45 14.01 -21.06 21.59
N GLN A 46 14.86 -20.85 20.59
CA GLN A 46 15.19 -21.85 19.56
C GLN A 46 15.93 -23.06 20.15
N GLU A 47 16.75 -22.85 21.16
CA GLU A 47 17.46 -23.93 21.90
C GLU A 47 16.55 -24.68 22.89
N GLY A 48 15.30 -24.27 23.01
CA GLY A 48 14.32 -24.90 23.92
C GLY A 48 14.48 -24.47 25.38
N GLU A 49 15.19 -23.37 25.62
CA GLU A 49 15.33 -22.78 26.94
C GLU A 49 14.07 -22.02 27.36
N GLU A 50 13.93 -21.81 28.68
CA GLU A 50 12.79 -21.05 29.20
C GLU A 50 12.92 -19.56 28.91
N VAL A 51 11.90 -19.01 28.27
CA VAL A 51 11.71 -17.57 28.04
C VAL A 51 10.51 -17.07 28.85
N THR A 52 10.54 -15.80 29.26
CA THR A 52 9.42 -15.20 29.99
C THR A 52 8.16 -15.12 29.11
N PRO A 53 6.95 -15.06 29.72
CA PRO A 53 5.72 -14.89 28.94
C PRO A 53 5.72 -13.66 28.02
N ALA A 54 6.34 -12.57 28.45
CA ALA A 54 6.45 -11.35 27.68
C ALA A 54 7.38 -11.52 26.46
N GLU A 55 8.53 -12.19 26.64
CA GLU A 55 9.43 -12.54 25.53
C GLU A 55 8.71 -13.44 24.53
N ARG A 56 8.01 -14.47 25.02
CA ARG A 56 7.27 -15.39 24.14
C ARG A 56 6.24 -14.67 23.26
N VAL A 57 5.46 -13.75 23.84
CA VAL A 57 4.45 -12.98 23.08
C VAL A 57 5.12 -12.12 22.00
N ARG A 58 6.23 -11.45 22.34
CA ARG A 58 6.97 -10.65 21.34
C ARG A 58 7.54 -11.52 20.23
N LEU A 59 8.25 -12.59 20.58
CA LEU A 59 8.87 -13.50 19.61
C LEU A 59 7.84 -14.15 18.67
N GLN A 60 6.67 -14.53 19.20
CA GLN A 60 5.56 -15.00 18.36
C GLN A 60 5.00 -13.92 17.45
N GLY A 61 5.00 -12.65 17.91
CA GLY A 61 4.55 -11.50 17.10
C GLY A 61 5.52 -11.13 15.98
N TYR A 62 6.78 -11.56 16.03
CA TYR A 62 7.73 -11.34 14.92
C TYR A 62 7.54 -12.32 13.76
N ASP A 63 6.91 -13.45 14.01
CA ASP A 63 6.65 -14.45 12.99
C ASP A 63 5.42 -14.05 12.13
N PRO A 64 5.62 -13.70 10.84
CA PRO A 64 4.51 -13.31 9.96
C PRO A 64 3.55 -14.48 9.69
N CYS A 65 3.98 -15.72 9.89
CA CYS A 65 3.13 -16.90 9.76
C CYS A 65 2.12 -17.04 10.90
N ASN A 66 2.36 -16.37 12.05
CA ASN A 66 1.43 -16.30 13.19
C ASN A 66 0.52 -15.07 13.16
N SER A 67 0.75 -14.14 12.23
CA SER A 67 -0.08 -12.94 12.10
C SER A 67 -1.21 -13.15 11.13
N THR A 68 -2.33 -12.46 11.37
CA THR A 68 -3.47 -12.41 10.46
C THR A 68 -3.68 -10.96 10.04
N LEU A 69 -3.67 -10.70 8.74
CA LEU A 69 -3.97 -9.40 8.16
C LEU A 69 -5.40 -9.39 7.63
N GLU A 70 -6.05 -8.23 7.63
CA GLU A 70 -7.40 -8.06 7.11
C GLU A 70 -7.53 -8.56 5.66
N SER A 71 -6.50 -8.31 4.85
CA SER A 71 -6.44 -8.75 3.46
C SER A 71 -6.44 -10.27 3.26
N GLU A 72 -6.23 -11.07 4.31
CA GLU A 72 -6.41 -12.52 4.23
C GLU A 72 -7.86 -12.95 3.99
N TYR A 73 -8.79 -12.10 4.38
CA TYR A 73 -10.23 -12.35 4.25
C TYR A 73 -10.82 -11.86 2.91
N TYR A 74 -10.02 -11.23 2.05
CA TYR A 74 -10.49 -10.77 0.75
C TYR A 74 -10.49 -11.92 -0.25
N ALA A 75 -11.66 -12.21 -0.82
CA ALA A 75 -11.87 -13.37 -1.69
C ALA A 75 -11.20 -13.22 -3.07
N GLU A 76 -11.04 -11.98 -3.54
CA GLU A 76 -10.51 -11.63 -4.86
C GLU A 76 -8.98 -11.62 -4.95
N LYS A 77 -8.28 -11.95 -3.86
CA LYS A 77 -6.81 -11.93 -3.85
C LYS A 77 -6.19 -13.08 -4.66
N ASP A 78 -5.04 -12.83 -5.25
CA ASP A 78 -4.17 -13.88 -5.79
C ASP A 78 -3.44 -14.58 -4.63
N GLU A 79 -3.85 -15.80 -4.31
CA GLU A 79 -3.33 -16.56 -3.15
C GLU A 79 -1.82 -16.84 -3.23
N GLU A 80 -1.27 -17.05 -4.42
CA GLU A 80 0.16 -17.35 -4.60
C GLU A 80 1.00 -16.11 -4.35
N ARG A 81 0.63 -14.99 -4.98
CA ARG A 81 1.32 -13.70 -4.78
C ARG A 81 1.14 -13.19 -3.37
N TYR A 82 -0.06 -13.34 -2.81
CA TYR A 82 -0.40 -12.85 -1.48
C TYR A 82 0.42 -13.54 -0.38
N ARG A 83 0.68 -14.82 -0.49
CA ARG A 83 1.47 -15.57 0.51
C ARG A 83 2.84 -14.95 0.77
N ARG A 84 3.53 -14.49 -0.28
CA ARG A 84 4.81 -13.78 -0.16
C ARG A 84 4.60 -12.33 0.30
N SER A 85 3.66 -11.63 -0.29
CA SER A 85 3.41 -10.22 0.03
C SER A 85 2.96 -10.02 1.47
N LYS A 86 2.19 -10.95 2.05
CA LYS A 86 1.80 -10.94 3.47
C LYS A 86 3.00 -10.83 4.40
N HIS A 87 4.04 -11.63 4.17
CA HIS A 87 5.23 -11.60 5.03
C HIS A 87 5.95 -10.26 4.95
N LEU A 88 6.10 -9.71 3.74
CA LEU A 88 6.73 -8.40 3.52
C LEU A 88 5.87 -7.25 4.06
N GLN A 89 4.55 -7.32 3.92
CA GLN A 89 3.64 -6.37 4.57
C GLN A 89 3.80 -6.38 6.09
N TRP A 90 3.99 -7.56 6.69
CA TRP A 90 4.22 -7.67 8.13
C TRP A 90 5.51 -6.95 8.52
N LEU A 91 6.60 -7.20 7.79
CA LEU A 91 7.87 -6.51 8.01
C LEU A 91 7.72 -4.99 7.86
N TRP A 92 7.03 -4.54 6.81
CA TRP A 92 6.74 -3.12 6.57
C TRP A 92 6.03 -2.46 7.76
N ARG A 93 4.93 -3.04 8.20
CA ARG A 93 4.13 -2.54 9.33
C ARG A 93 4.91 -2.55 10.65
N GLN A 94 5.66 -3.61 10.91
CA GLN A 94 6.44 -3.72 12.15
C GLN A 94 7.67 -2.81 12.13
N PHE A 95 8.29 -2.59 10.99
CA PHE A 95 9.36 -1.62 10.85
C PHE A 95 8.91 -0.22 11.27
N ASP A 96 7.72 0.19 10.88
CA ASP A 96 7.15 1.49 11.25
C ASP A 96 6.91 1.65 12.77
N ALA A 97 6.87 0.56 13.52
CA ALA A 97 6.82 0.56 14.99
C ALA A 97 8.20 0.64 15.66
N THR A 98 9.29 0.56 14.88
CA THR A 98 10.65 0.66 15.43
C THR A 98 11.14 2.10 15.51
N PRO A 99 12.09 2.43 16.41
CA PRO A 99 12.72 3.75 16.44
C PRO A 99 13.46 4.11 15.13
N MET A 100 13.89 3.10 14.37
CA MET A 100 14.61 3.31 13.10
C MET A 100 13.70 3.80 11.97
N ALA A 101 12.38 3.65 12.09
CA ALA A 101 11.42 4.23 11.17
C ALA A 101 11.45 5.77 11.15
N ASP A 102 11.90 6.40 12.24
CA ASP A 102 12.05 7.85 12.38
C ASP A 102 13.48 8.35 12.01
N ASN A 103 14.41 7.44 11.69
CA ASN A 103 15.66 7.78 11.04
C ASN A 103 15.44 7.90 9.53
N VAL A 104 15.10 9.10 9.07
CA VAL A 104 14.62 9.34 7.69
C VAL A 104 15.55 8.74 6.62
N GLU A 105 16.85 8.92 6.75
CA GLU A 105 17.81 8.43 5.75
C GLU A 105 17.81 6.90 5.66
N PHE A 106 17.87 6.21 6.79
CA PHE A 106 17.80 4.76 6.84
C PHE A 106 16.42 4.25 6.41
N ALA A 107 15.36 4.87 6.92
CA ALA A 107 13.99 4.43 6.70
C ALA A 107 13.57 4.52 5.22
N LEU A 108 13.96 5.57 4.51
CA LEU A 108 13.70 5.69 3.07
C LEU A 108 14.39 4.57 2.27
N ARG A 109 15.64 4.25 2.62
CA ARG A 109 16.40 3.16 1.97
C ARG A 109 15.80 1.80 2.29
N PHE A 110 15.38 1.58 3.55
CA PHE A 110 14.76 0.33 3.97
C PHE A 110 13.43 0.10 3.24
N ARG A 111 12.56 1.13 3.16
CA ARG A 111 11.28 1.02 2.44
C ARG A 111 11.47 0.93 0.92
N GLN A 112 12.47 1.57 0.33
CA GLN A 112 12.83 1.35 -1.08
C GLN A 112 13.22 -0.11 -1.33
N MET A 113 14.08 -0.68 -0.48
CA MET A 113 14.48 -2.09 -0.56
C MET A 113 13.26 -3.01 -0.43
N LEU A 114 12.38 -2.80 0.56
CA LEU A 114 11.17 -3.59 0.71
C LEU A 114 10.20 -3.43 -0.48
N ALA A 115 10.06 -2.22 -1.03
CA ALA A 115 9.21 -1.96 -2.20
C ALA A 115 9.69 -2.77 -3.42
N ASN A 116 10.99 -2.92 -3.62
CA ASN A 116 11.55 -3.72 -4.71
C ASN A 116 11.17 -5.22 -4.62
N HIS A 117 10.90 -5.72 -3.42
CA HIS A 117 10.47 -7.11 -3.21
C HIS A 117 8.97 -7.29 -3.14
N LEU A 118 8.23 -6.23 -2.84
CA LEU A 118 6.81 -6.28 -2.51
C LEU A 118 5.91 -5.78 -3.64
N PHE A 119 6.26 -4.63 -4.26
CA PHE A 119 5.46 -4.05 -5.32
C PHE A 119 5.59 -4.84 -6.64
N GLU A 120 4.62 -4.72 -7.52
CA GLU A 120 4.72 -5.31 -8.87
C GLU A 120 5.92 -4.72 -9.61
N GLU A 121 6.06 -3.39 -9.55
CA GLU A 121 7.25 -2.67 -10.02
C GLU A 121 7.53 -1.49 -9.09
N ALA A 122 8.79 -1.34 -8.72
CA ALA A 122 9.29 -0.21 -7.93
C ALA A 122 10.42 0.48 -8.68
N GLY A 123 10.21 1.73 -9.05
CA GLY A 123 11.20 2.55 -9.74
C GLY A 123 12.38 2.93 -8.85
N GLU A 124 13.37 3.59 -9.44
CA GLU A 124 14.55 4.07 -8.74
C GLU A 124 14.25 5.32 -7.91
N ASN A 125 14.97 5.48 -6.78
CA ASN A 125 14.92 6.68 -5.94
C ASN A 125 13.49 6.98 -5.42
N LEU A 126 12.76 5.96 -5.00
CA LEU A 126 11.50 6.14 -4.30
C LEU A 126 11.76 6.68 -2.89
N ARG A 127 10.94 7.60 -2.46
CA ARG A 127 10.94 8.15 -1.10
C ARG A 127 9.60 7.89 -0.46
N ILE A 128 9.53 6.81 0.29
CA ILE A 128 8.29 6.38 0.95
C ILE A 128 8.47 6.60 2.45
N PHE A 129 7.62 7.46 3.01
CA PHE A 129 7.68 7.85 4.40
C PHE A 129 6.89 6.91 5.32
N LYS A 130 6.85 7.23 6.60
CA LYS A 130 6.23 6.42 7.65
C LYS A 130 4.70 6.38 7.50
N GLY A 131 4.08 5.28 7.93
CA GLY A 131 2.63 5.13 7.95
C GLY A 131 1.98 4.83 6.59
N VAL A 132 2.76 4.77 5.51
CA VAL A 132 2.21 4.37 4.20
C VAL A 132 1.68 2.94 4.29
N SER A 133 0.41 2.76 3.99
CA SER A 133 -0.31 1.50 4.09
C SER A 133 -0.93 1.08 2.77
N PHE A 134 -1.12 -0.22 2.58
CA PHE A 134 -1.70 -0.81 1.36
C PHE A 134 -2.41 -2.13 1.69
N SER A 135 -3.27 -2.61 0.76
CA SER A 135 -4.04 -3.83 0.94
C SER A 135 -3.19 -5.08 0.70
N TYR A 136 -2.51 -5.16 -0.43
CA TYR A 136 -1.65 -6.29 -0.80
C TYR A 136 -0.19 -5.91 -1.04
N GLY A 137 0.07 -4.76 -1.62
CA GLY A 137 1.37 -4.30 -2.10
C GLY A 137 1.72 -4.81 -3.50
N HIS A 138 1.40 -6.05 -3.81
CA HIS A 138 1.81 -6.69 -5.06
C HIS A 138 1.02 -6.26 -6.32
N ASN A 139 0.01 -5.39 -6.19
CA ASN A 139 -0.71 -4.79 -7.30
C ASN A 139 -0.35 -3.31 -7.51
N ILE A 140 0.74 -2.86 -6.89
CA ILE A 140 1.24 -1.48 -6.98
C ILE A 140 2.42 -1.42 -7.94
N THR A 141 2.35 -0.51 -8.91
CA THR A 141 3.49 -0.08 -9.74
C THR A 141 3.79 1.37 -9.43
N VAL A 142 5.05 1.72 -9.17
CA VAL A 142 5.51 3.09 -8.91
C VAL A 142 6.72 3.40 -9.77
N GLY A 143 6.66 4.52 -10.51
CA GLY A 143 7.76 5.00 -11.34
C GLY A 143 8.84 5.74 -10.55
N ASP A 144 9.91 6.12 -11.26
CA ASP A 144 11.13 6.70 -10.70
C ASP A 144 10.92 8.06 -10.00
N ASN A 145 11.76 8.35 -9.01
CA ASN A 145 11.82 9.63 -8.32
C ASN A 145 10.50 10.06 -7.66
N THR A 146 9.61 9.13 -7.40
CA THR A 146 8.32 9.40 -6.78
C THR A 146 8.46 9.48 -5.26
N ILE A 147 7.70 10.40 -4.65
CA ILE A 147 7.66 10.61 -3.21
C ILE A 147 6.25 10.39 -2.67
N ILE A 148 6.15 9.55 -1.65
CA ILE A 148 4.92 9.22 -0.94
C ILE A 148 5.14 9.58 0.53
N HIS A 149 4.41 10.59 1.00
CA HIS A 149 4.58 11.12 2.36
C HIS A 149 3.85 10.30 3.42
N ASP A 150 3.88 10.82 4.67
CA ASP A 150 3.39 10.10 5.85
C ASP A 150 1.89 9.77 5.73
N ASP A 151 1.51 8.61 6.28
CA ASP A 151 0.12 8.18 6.46
C ASP A 151 -0.71 8.10 5.17
N VAL A 152 -0.07 7.99 4.00
CA VAL A 152 -0.76 7.77 2.72
C VAL A 152 -1.31 6.35 2.66
N HIS A 153 -2.58 6.23 2.23
CA HIS A 153 -3.21 4.93 1.99
C HIS A 153 -3.29 4.62 0.50
N LEU A 154 -2.72 3.48 0.10
CA LEU A 154 -2.72 2.96 -1.27
C LEU A 154 -3.55 1.67 -1.30
N ASP A 155 -4.82 1.77 -1.63
CA ASP A 155 -5.65 0.58 -1.76
C ASP A 155 -5.43 -0.09 -3.11
N ASP A 156 -4.77 -1.23 -3.11
CA ASP A 156 -4.39 -2.02 -4.27
C ASP A 156 -5.16 -3.36 -4.37
N ARG A 157 -6.41 -3.38 -3.92
CA ARG A 157 -7.28 -4.56 -4.14
C ARG A 157 -7.51 -4.82 -5.63
N GLY A 158 -7.70 -3.76 -6.42
CA GLY A 158 -7.54 -3.78 -7.86
C GLY A 158 -6.08 -3.58 -8.27
N LYS A 159 -5.81 -2.59 -9.10
CA LYS A 159 -4.46 -2.22 -9.55
C LYS A 159 -4.20 -0.74 -9.38
N LEU A 160 -3.00 -0.40 -8.86
CA LEU A 160 -2.52 0.98 -8.81
C LEU A 160 -1.29 1.14 -9.69
N THR A 161 -1.34 2.09 -10.61
CA THR A 161 -0.16 2.55 -11.34
C THR A 161 0.10 4.01 -10.99
N ILE A 162 1.28 4.28 -10.44
CA ILE A 162 1.77 5.60 -10.07
C ILE A 162 3.00 5.87 -10.91
N GLY A 163 2.99 6.93 -11.68
CA GLY A 163 4.07 7.31 -12.59
C GLY A 163 5.32 7.80 -11.88
N SER A 164 6.23 8.35 -12.68
CA SER A 164 7.50 8.93 -12.24
C SER A 164 7.34 10.38 -11.79
N ARG A 165 8.18 10.83 -10.84
CA ARG A 165 8.20 12.22 -10.34
C ARG A 165 6.87 12.67 -9.72
N VAL A 166 6.04 11.71 -9.32
CA VAL A 166 4.80 11.95 -8.60
C VAL A 166 5.09 12.37 -7.16
N SER A 167 4.30 13.29 -6.63
CA SER A 167 4.34 13.66 -5.21
C SER A 167 2.97 13.48 -4.58
N ILE A 168 2.87 12.58 -3.61
CA ILE A 168 1.65 12.31 -2.84
C ILE A 168 1.91 12.79 -1.42
N SER A 169 1.15 13.82 -0.99
CA SER A 169 1.30 14.43 0.34
C SER A 169 0.57 13.62 1.42
N ASP A 170 0.86 13.97 2.67
CA ASP A 170 0.37 13.32 3.88
C ASP A 170 -1.15 13.10 3.86
N ASP A 171 -1.60 12.01 4.47
CA ASP A 171 -3.01 11.63 4.65
C ASP A 171 -3.81 11.46 3.33
N ALA A 172 -3.17 11.42 2.16
CA ALA A 172 -3.87 11.17 0.91
C ALA A 172 -4.29 9.70 0.77
N HIS A 173 -5.44 9.47 0.15
CA HIS A 173 -6.00 8.14 -0.07
C HIS A 173 -6.20 7.89 -1.56
N ILE A 174 -5.69 6.75 -2.06
CA ILE A 174 -5.87 6.32 -3.45
C ILE A 174 -6.51 4.93 -3.42
N TYR A 175 -7.71 4.83 -4.00
CA TYR A 175 -8.50 3.61 -4.02
C TYR A 175 -8.48 2.93 -5.38
N SER A 176 -8.53 1.61 -5.38
CA SER A 176 -8.69 0.78 -6.58
C SER A 176 -9.88 -0.19 -6.50
N HIS A 177 -10.66 -0.15 -5.41
CA HIS A 177 -11.91 -0.91 -5.31
C HIS A 177 -13.06 -0.03 -4.83
N ASP A 178 -14.28 -0.44 -5.11
CA ASP A 178 -15.49 0.04 -4.45
C ASP A 178 -16.49 -1.12 -4.22
N HIS A 179 -17.58 -0.81 -3.56
CA HIS A 179 -18.67 -1.77 -3.31
C HIS A 179 -19.91 -1.35 -4.09
N ASP A 180 -20.66 -2.32 -4.58
CA ASP A 180 -21.96 -2.04 -5.18
C ASP A 180 -22.90 -1.38 -4.16
N VAL A 181 -23.66 -0.38 -4.59
CA VAL A 181 -24.51 0.40 -3.71
C VAL A 181 -25.80 -0.34 -3.29
N VAL A 182 -26.16 -1.39 -4.01
CA VAL A 182 -27.35 -2.23 -3.76
C VAL A 182 -26.95 -3.49 -3.01
N ASP A 183 -25.95 -4.20 -3.51
CA ASP A 183 -25.36 -5.38 -2.87
C ASP A 183 -23.95 -5.06 -2.38
N GLN A 184 -23.84 -4.62 -1.14
CA GLN A 184 -22.55 -4.22 -0.54
C GLN A 184 -21.57 -5.40 -0.32
N THR A 185 -22.00 -6.63 -0.56
CA THR A 185 -21.12 -7.81 -0.56
C THR A 185 -20.38 -7.94 -1.88
N GLU A 186 -20.90 -7.32 -2.94
CA GLU A 186 -20.24 -7.26 -4.23
C GLU A 186 -19.12 -6.21 -4.20
N VAL A 187 -17.90 -6.67 -4.44
CA VAL A 187 -16.69 -5.85 -4.56
C VAL A 187 -16.34 -5.71 -6.02
N ARG A 188 -16.05 -4.51 -6.47
CA ARG A 188 -15.59 -4.21 -7.83
C ARG A 188 -14.19 -3.66 -7.77
N ASN A 189 -13.28 -4.27 -8.49
CA ASN A 189 -11.88 -3.87 -8.57
C ASN A 189 -11.60 -3.11 -9.86
N PHE A 190 -10.75 -2.10 -9.76
CA PHE A 190 -10.44 -1.19 -10.87
C PHE A 190 -8.94 -0.95 -10.99
N HIS A 191 -8.53 -0.53 -12.19
CA HIS A 191 -7.21 0.02 -12.40
C HIS A 191 -7.25 1.55 -12.19
N THR A 192 -6.65 2.03 -11.11
CA THR A 192 -6.46 3.46 -10.85
C THR A 192 -5.07 3.89 -11.33
N VAL A 193 -5.02 4.97 -12.09
CA VAL A 193 -3.79 5.45 -12.75
C VAL A 193 -3.48 6.88 -12.36
N ILE A 194 -2.26 7.11 -11.90
CA ILE A 194 -1.67 8.42 -11.67
C ILE A 194 -0.48 8.56 -12.61
N GLU A 195 -0.55 9.46 -13.59
CA GLU A 195 0.53 9.65 -14.55
C GLU A 195 1.72 10.42 -13.98
N ASP A 196 2.73 10.65 -14.81
CA ASP A 196 3.97 11.33 -14.47
C ASP A 196 3.74 12.78 -13.99
N ASP A 197 4.64 13.28 -13.16
CA ASP A 197 4.68 14.67 -12.69
C ASP A 197 3.42 15.16 -11.93
N VAL A 198 2.51 14.26 -11.58
CA VAL A 198 1.29 14.56 -10.82
C VAL A 198 1.64 14.94 -9.38
N ARG A 199 0.90 15.93 -8.85
CA ARG A 199 0.93 16.27 -7.43
C ARG A 199 -0.44 16.06 -6.81
N ILE A 200 -0.52 15.12 -5.86
CA ILE A 200 -1.67 14.92 -4.98
C ILE A 200 -1.35 15.58 -3.64
N THR A 201 -2.16 16.54 -3.22
CA THR A 201 -1.87 17.31 -2.02
C THR A 201 -2.63 16.78 -0.80
N TYR A 202 -2.32 17.32 0.38
CA TYR A 202 -2.76 16.90 1.70
C TYR A 202 -4.23 16.44 1.77
N ASP A 203 -4.47 15.25 2.36
CA ASP A 203 -5.81 14.72 2.66
C ASP A 203 -6.74 14.67 1.42
N ALA A 204 -6.17 14.47 0.24
CA ALA A 204 -6.94 14.30 -0.99
C ALA A 204 -7.30 12.83 -1.21
N MET A 205 -8.47 12.59 -1.79
CA MET A 205 -8.98 11.25 -2.09
C MET A 205 -9.13 11.07 -3.60
N ILE A 206 -8.50 10.03 -4.13
CA ILE A 206 -8.67 9.54 -5.50
C ILE A 206 -9.52 8.28 -5.44
N ARG A 207 -10.67 8.30 -6.11
CA ARG A 207 -11.57 7.15 -6.13
C ARG A 207 -11.11 6.08 -7.10
N ALA A 208 -11.60 4.87 -6.85
CA ALA A 208 -11.30 3.69 -7.65
C ALA A 208 -11.57 3.92 -9.15
N GLY A 209 -10.68 3.43 -10.00
CA GLY A 209 -10.78 3.54 -11.45
C GLY A 209 -10.58 4.96 -12.02
N THR A 210 -10.16 5.92 -11.20
CA THR A 210 -9.83 7.27 -11.66
C THR A 210 -8.50 7.28 -12.42
N HIS A 211 -8.42 8.07 -13.48
CA HIS A 211 -7.19 8.39 -14.19
C HIS A 211 -6.82 9.86 -13.93
N VAL A 212 -5.65 10.08 -13.36
CA VAL A 212 -5.09 11.43 -13.16
C VAL A 212 -3.99 11.66 -14.16
N GLY A 213 -4.26 12.51 -15.14
CA GLY A 213 -3.38 12.80 -16.28
C GLY A 213 -2.10 13.53 -15.88
N GLU A 214 -1.11 13.43 -16.77
CA GLU A 214 0.24 13.95 -16.58
C GLU A 214 0.26 15.40 -16.06
N ASN A 215 1.16 15.64 -15.12
CA ASN A 215 1.40 17.00 -14.60
C ASN A 215 0.15 17.66 -13.97
N ALA A 216 -0.89 16.92 -13.63
CA ALA A 216 -2.06 17.46 -12.93
C ALA A 216 -1.75 17.79 -11.46
N ILE A 217 -2.58 18.62 -10.85
CA ILE A 217 -2.56 18.91 -9.41
C ILE A 217 -3.94 18.63 -8.83
N VAL A 218 -3.97 17.77 -7.82
CA VAL A 218 -5.15 17.55 -6.99
C VAL A 218 -4.99 18.36 -5.70
N GLY A 219 -5.87 19.35 -5.51
CA GLY A 219 -5.85 20.24 -4.35
C GLY A 219 -6.18 19.52 -3.04
N ALA A 220 -5.74 20.11 -1.93
CA ALA A 220 -5.94 19.51 -0.61
C ALA A 220 -7.42 19.26 -0.29
N ARG A 221 -7.71 18.11 0.32
CA ARG A 221 -9.07 17.67 0.70
C ARG A 221 -10.05 17.56 -0.48
N SER A 222 -9.52 17.36 -1.67
CA SER A 222 -10.36 17.11 -2.84
C SER A 222 -10.79 15.65 -2.90
N ASN A 223 -12.03 15.41 -3.35
CA ASN A 223 -12.55 14.08 -3.63
C ASN A 223 -12.73 13.94 -5.14
N VAL A 224 -11.79 13.24 -5.78
CA VAL A 224 -11.75 13.05 -7.24
C VAL A 224 -12.56 11.82 -7.60
N GLN A 225 -13.62 12.02 -8.39
CA GLN A 225 -14.58 10.97 -8.78
C GLN A 225 -14.66 10.77 -10.30
N GLY A 226 -13.81 11.41 -11.05
CA GLY A 226 -13.73 11.30 -12.50
C GLY A 226 -12.33 11.62 -12.97
N ASP A 227 -12.07 11.41 -14.25
CA ASP A 227 -10.75 11.56 -14.83
C ASP A 227 -10.29 13.00 -14.83
N VAL A 228 -9.06 13.21 -14.41
CA VAL A 228 -8.41 14.53 -14.40
C VAL A 228 -7.57 14.66 -15.67
N PRO A 229 -7.89 15.57 -16.58
CA PRO A 229 -7.06 15.76 -17.76
C PRO A 229 -5.65 16.26 -17.41
N ALA A 230 -4.69 15.97 -18.28
CA ALA A 230 -3.31 16.43 -18.11
C ALA A 230 -3.23 17.97 -17.92
N HIS A 231 -2.31 18.40 -17.07
CA HIS A 231 -2.03 19.81 -16.77
C HIS A 231 -3.15 20.58 -16.05
N HIS A 232 -4.19 19.91 -15.57
CA HIS A 232 -5.29 20.55 -14.85
C HIS A 232 -5.01 20.65 -13.34
N ILE A 233 -5.59 21.69 -12.72
CA ILE A 233 -5.67 21.88 -11.28
C ILE A 233 -7.10 21.63 -10.86
N VAL A 234 -7.32 20.57 -10.06
CA VAL A 234 -8.65 20.19 -9.58
C VAL A 234 -8.78 20.40 -8.10
N VAL A 235 -9.94 20.87 -7.64
CA VAL A 235 -10.24 21.09 -6.21
C VAL A 235 -11.71 20.81 -5.90
N GLY A 236 -11.99 20.49 -4.64
CA GLY A 236 -13.34 20.35 -4.09
C GLY A 236 -13.82 18.92 -3.90
N ALA A 237 -15.04 18.77 -3.35
CA ALA A 237 -15.69 17.47 -3.12
C ALA A 237 -17.19 17.58 -3.54
N PRO A 238 -17.57 17.05 -4.71
CA PRO A 238 -16.70 16.43 -5.73
C PRO A 238 -15.72 17.43 -6.36
N ALA A 239 -14.56 16.93 -6.77
CA ALA A 239 -13.53 17.76 -7.40
C ALA A 239 -13.95 18.23 -8.80
N LYS A 240 -13.52 19.44 -9.14
CA LYS A 240 -13.67 20.02 -10.48
C LYS A 240 -12.37 20.66 -10.91
N SER A 241 -12.12 20.71 -12.22
CA SER A 241 -11.06 21.56 -12.75
C SER A 241 -11.41 23.03 -12.56
N VAL A 242 -10.50 23.74 -11.93
CA VAL A 242 -10.65 25.19 -11.70
C VAL A 242 -9.68 26.00 -12.54
N LYS A 243 -8.66 25.34 -13.09
CA LYS A 243 -7.62 26.02 -13.87
C LYS A 243 -6.76 25.03 -14.62
N ILE A 244 -6.29 25.40 -15.81
CA ILE A 244 -5.15 24.78 -16.48
C ILE A 244 -3.87 25.39 -15.89
N LYS A 245 -2.82 24.61 -15.73
CA LYS A 245 -1.51 25.10 -15.28
C LYS A 245 -0.99 26.17 -16.22
N PRO A 246 -0.44 27.28 -15.71
CA PRO A 246 0.14 28.32 -16.54
C PRO A 246 1.24 27.80 -17.46
N GLY A 247 1.12 28.10 -18.75
CA GLY A 247 2.06 27.66 -19.78
C GLY A 247 1.69 26.37 -20.50
N TYR A 248 0.55 25.75 -20.13
CA TYR A 248 0.01 24.55 -20.77
C TYR A 248 -1.36 24.75 -21.40
N GLU A 249 -1.78 26.02 -21.57
CA GLU A 249 -3.11 26.37 -22.08
C GLU A 249 -3.34 25.88 -23.52
N ASP A 250 -2.27 25.75 -24.30
CA ASP A 250 -2.34 25.29 -25.71
C ASP A 250 -2.26 23.76 -25.82
N GLU A 251 -1.83 23.04 -24.76
CA GLU A 251 -1.63 21.58 -24.73
C GLU A 251 -2.75 20.88 -24.00
N ALA A 252 -3.34 21.53 -22.99
CA ALA A 252 -4.39 20.96 -22.15
C ALA A 252 -5.74 20.94 -22.84
N GLU A 253 -6.53 19.92 -22.58
CA GLU A 253 -7.90 19.82 -23.03
C GLU A 253 -8.78 20.90 -22.39
N ASP A 254 -9.67 21.54 -23.15
CA ASP A 254 -10.69 22.45 -22.60
C ASP A 254 -11.94 21.66 -22.20
N ILE A 255 -12.15 21.46 -20.91
CA ILE A 255 -13.33 20.76 -20.36
C ILE A 255 -14.46 21.70 -19.92
N GLY A 256 -14.50 22.92 -20.42
CA GLY A 256 -15.61 23.85 -20.29
C GLY A 256 -15.97 24.20 -18.82
N ASP A 257 -17.02 23.58 -18.26
CA ASP A 257 -17.50 23.86 -16.89
C ASP A 257 -16.64 23.23 -15.78
N GLY A 258 -15.54 22.60 -16.14
CA GLY A 258 -14.57 21.96 -15.24
C GLY A 258 -15.03 20.66 -14.65
N ARG A 259 -16.12 20.08 -15.13
CA ARG A 259 -16.66 18.82 -14.64
C ARG A 259 -15.79 17.66 -15.12
N LEU A 260 -15.41 16.78 -14.18
CA LEU A 260 -14.65 15.57 -14.49
C LEU A 260 -15.62 14.47 -14.93
N GLU A 261 -15.35 13.85 -16.07
CA GLU A 261 -16.11 12.69 -16.55
C GLU A 261 -15.47 11.42 -16.00
N SER A 262 -16.30 10.44 -15.61
CA SER A 262 -15.81 9.16 -15.10
C SER A 262 -15.87 8.10 -16.19
N HIS A 263 -14.75 7.40 -16.39
CA HIS A 263 -14.64 6.22 -17.24
C HIS A 263 -14.26 4.99 -16.40
N GLN A 264 -14.69 4.97 -15.14
CA GLN A 264 -14.38 3.92 -14.16
C GLN A 264 -14.71 2.53 -14.70
N ASP A 265 -15.90 2.34 -15.26
CA ASP A 265 -16.35 1.03 -15.76
C ASP A 265 -15.45 0.47 -16.87
N GLU A 266 -14.75 1.31 -17.64
CA GLU A 266 -13.79 0.88 -18.65
C GLU A 266 -12.50 0.29 -18.06
N ARG A 267 -12.26 0.53 -16.78
CA ARG A 267 -11.06 0.12 -16.03
C ARG A 267 -11.37 -0.93 -14.97
N GLU A 268 -12.57 -1.50 -15.01
CA GLU A 268 -12.93 -2.60 -14.13
C GLU A 268 -12.08 -3.84 -14.43
N ILE A 269 -11.57 -4.46 -13.37
CA ILE A 269 -10.77 -5.68 -13.43
C ILE A 269 -11.68 -6.83 -12.97
N PRO A 270 -12.19 -7.67 -13.88
CA PRO A 270 -12.99 -8.80 -13.49
C PRO A 270 -12.13 -9.83 -12.76
N TYR A 271 -12.70 -10.49 -11.78
CA TYR A 271 -12.11 -11.64 -11.11
C TYR A 271 -13.15 -12.73 -10.92
N ASP A 272 -12.69 -13.99 -10.97
CA ASP A 272 -13.54 -15.15 -10.72
C ASP A 272 -13.44 -15.53 -9.24
N LEU A 273 -14.56 -15.47 -8.55
CA LEU A 273 -14.64 -16.03 -7.20
C LEU A 273 -14.82 -17.56 -7.30
N PRO A 274 -14.07 -18.34 -6.53
CA PRO A 274 -14.36 -19.75 -6.37
C PRO A 274 -15.81 -19.96 -5.85
N GLU A 275 -16.55 -20.91 -6.45
CA GLU A 275 -17.97 -21.12 -6.15
C GLU A 275 -18.29 -21.45 -4.67
N ASP A 276 -17.27 -21.88 -3.91
CA ASP A 276 -17.36 -22.33 -2.53
C ASP A 276 -16.66 -21.40 -1.51
N LEU A 277 -16.21 -20.23 -1.94
CA LEU A 277 -15.42 -19.34 -1.09
C LEU A 277 -16.30 -18.30 -0.41
N ASP A 278 -16.63 -18.59 0.82
CA ASP A 278 -17.17 -17.62 1.76
C ASP A 278 -16.25 -17.51 3.00
N VAL A 279 -14.95 -17.20 2.75
CA VAL A 279 -13.95 -17.09 3.82
C VAL A 279 -14.32 -15.94 4.77
N PHE A 280 -14.84 -14.85 4.24
CA PHE A 280 -15.30 -13.73 5.04
C PHE A 280 -16.55 -14.10 5.85
N ASP A 281 -17.46 -14.90 5.31
CA ASP A 281 -18.62 -15.41 6.03
C ASP A 281 -18.23 -16.42 7.11
N GLU A 282 -17.19 -17.23 6.92
CA GLU A 282 -16.65 -18.10 7.97
C GLU A 282 -16.08 -17.27 9.14
N PHE A 283 -15.29 -16.24 8.83
CA PHE A 283 -14.79 -15.31 9.84
C PHE A 283 -15.92 -14.60 10.59
N GLN A 284 -16.98 -14.17 9.89
CA GLN A 284 -18.12 -13.52 10.52
C GLN A 284 -18.93 -14.44 11.43
N ARG A 285 -18.99 -15.73 11.14
CA ARG A 285 -19.70 -16.72 11.98
C ARG A 285 -19.04 -16.89 13.35
N ASP A 286 -17.72 -16.71 13.42
CA ASP A 286 -16.94 -16.87 14.65
C ASP A 286 -16.91 -15.59 15.51
N ILE A 287 -17.46 -14.47 15.03
CA ILE A 287 -17.56 -13.22 15.76
C ILE A 287 -18.99 -13.01 16.24
N ASP A 288 -19.18 -12.79 17.55
CA ASP A 288 -20.45 -12.45 18.17
C ASP A 288 -20.98 -11.09 17.64
N GLY A 289 -21.79 -11.17 16.61
CA GLY A 289 -22.51 -10.02 16.01
C GLY A 289 -22.21 -9.81 14.52
N PRO A 290 -23.14 -9.19 13.79
CA PRO A 290 -22.97 -8.99 12.36
C PRO A 290 -21.95 -7.90 12.09
N ILE A 291 -20.86 -8.24 11.42
CA ILE A 291 -19.93 -7.27 10.83
C ILE A 291 -20.61 -6.59 9.63
N HIS A 292 -21.44 -7.34 8.89
CA HIS A 292 -22.30 -6.80 7.84
C HIS A 292 -23.78 -6.86 8.20
N PRO A 293 -24.47 -5.70 8.35
CA PRO A 293 -25.88 -5.66 8.70
C PRO A 293 -26.81 -6.25 7.61
N HIS A 294 -26.30 -6.51 6.41
CA HIS A 294 -27.10 -7.01 5.28
C HIS A 294 -27.21 -8.53 5.21
N LYS A 295 -26.36 -9.27 5.90
CA LYS A 295 -26.45 -10.75 5.99
C LYS A 295 -27.20 -11.22 7.26
N ARG A 296 -28.26 -10.53 7.65
CA ARG A 296 -29.17 -11.07 8.66
C ARG A 296 -30.09 -12.09 8.01
N PRO A 297 -30.25 -13.29 8.60
CA PRO A 297 -31.21 -14.24 8.12
C PRO A 297 -32.64 -13.72 8.23
#